data_16f55c0779d25dc2de0b2afdd6582b02
#
_entry.id   16f55c0779d25dc2de0b2afdd6582b02
#
_cell.length_a   1.000
_cell.length_b   1.000
_cell.length_c   1.000
_cell.angle_alpha   90.00
_cell.angle_beta   90.00
_cell.angle_gamma   90.00
#
_symmetry.space_group_name_H-M   'P 1'
#
loop_
_entity.id
_entity.type
_entity.pdbx_description
1 polymer ?
#
loop_
_entity_poly.entity_id
_entity_poly.type
_entity_poly.pdbx_seq_one_letter_code
_entity_poly.pdbx_strand_id
1 'polypeptide(L)'
;LVCFAPFPVAPPRLADPDIVDTLMLRSEEYRAFEAPAFVNQYAAFPSLHFGWNLLLSLALLLEGRHAALRAIGVLSPGVVLLAIVVTGNHFIIDAVAGAVLAVLSLLAARRYRLLPDASP
;
A
#
# COMPACT_ATOMS: atom_id res chain seq x y z
N LEU A 1 8.53 1.94 9.44
CA LEU A 1 9.60 2.84 9.92
C LEU A 1 10.97 2.34 9.47
N VAL A 2 11.30 1.06 9.61
CA VAL A 2 12.64 0.51 9.32
C VAL A 2 13.04 0.69 7.84
N CYS A 3 12.10 0.64 6.90
CA CYS A 3 12.39 0.80 5.47
C CYS A 3 12.45 2.28 5.05
N PHE A 4 11.64 3.15 5.64
CA PHE A 4 11.52 4.55 5.23
C PHE A 4 12.61 5.47 5.78
N ALA A 5 13.20 5.11 6.94
CA ALA A 5 14.23 5.92 7.55
C ALA A 5 15.56 5.92 6.76
N PRO A 6 16.09 4.75 6.29
CA PRO A 6 17.32 4.71 5.50
C PRO A 6 17.13 5.08 4.03
N PHE A 7 15.90 5.00 3.49
CA PHE A 7 15.61 5.29 2.09
C PHE A 7 14.39 6.20 1.94
N PRO A 8 14.55 7.51 2.20
CA PRO A 8 13.48 8.48 1.97
C PRO A 8 13.25 8.64 0.46
N VAL A 9 12.06 8.27 -0.02
CA VAL A 9 11.67 8.38 -1.43
C VAL A 9 10.49 9.34 -1.54
N ALA A 10 10.68 10.38 -2.34
CA ALA A 10 9.62 11.34 -2.64
C ALA A 10 8.56 10.71 -3.56
N PRO A 11 7.27 10.92 -3.30
CA PRO A 11 6.22 10.54 -4.24
C PRO A 11 6.28 11.41 -5.51
N PRO A 12 5.68 10.94 -6.64
CA PRO A 12 5.67 11.69 -7.90
C PRO A 12 5.25 13.14 -7.77
N ARG A 13 4.19 13.42 -7.00
CA ARG A 13 3.66 14.77 -6.77
C ARG A 13 4.64 15.75 -6.10
N LEU A 14 5.67 15.25 -5.41
CA LEU A 14 6.72 16.05 -4.79
C LEU A 14 8.03 16.01 -5.58
N ALA A 15 8.21 15.01 -6.44
CA ALA A 15 9.41 14.82 -7.22
C ALA A 15 9.38 15.57 -8.56
N ASP A 16 8.20 15.77 -9.15
CA ASP A 16 8.00 16.36 -10.46
C ASP A 16 7.08 17.59 -10.36
N PRO A 17 7.58 18.81 -10.69
CA PRO A 17 6.80 20.05 -10.62
C PRO A 17 5.65 20.10 -11.65
N ASP A 18 5.68 19.26 -12.68
CA ASP A 18 4.62 19.19 -13.69
C ASP A 18 3.43 18.35 -13.20
N ILE A 19 3.59 17.60 -12.11
CA ILE A 19 2.51 16.83 -11.47
C ILE A 19 1.80 17.71 -10.44
N VAL A 20 0.56 18.09 -10.77
CA VAL A 20 -0.27 18.89 -9.86
C VAL A 20 -0.66 18.08 -8.63
N ASP A 21 -0.28 18.53 -7.43
CA ASP A 21 -0.73 17.93 -6.17
C ASP A 21 -2.20 18.28 -5.91
N THR A 22 -3.08 17.43 -6.47
CA THR A 22 -4.54 17.62 -6.36
C THR A 22 -5.05 17.43 -4.95
N LEU A 23 -4.34 16.68 -4.10
CA LEU A 23 -4.71 16.46 -2.70
C LEU A 23 -4.49 17.73 -1.89
N MET A 24 -3.32 18.36 -2.03
CA MET A 24 -3.00 19.62 -1.37
C MET A 24 -3.89 20.77 -1.83
N LEU A 25 -4.30 20.77 -3.11
CA LEU A 25 -5.12 21.85 -3.66
C LEU A 25 -6.60 21.75 -3.29
N ARG A 26 -7.15 20.54 -3.07
CA ARG A 26 -8.59 20.31 -2.95
C ARG A 26 -9.06 19.83 -1.59
N SER A 27 -8.17 19.45 -0.67
CA SER A 27 -8.56 18.94 0.65
C SER A 27 -7.95 19.77 1.77
N GLU A 28 -8.79 20.50 2.49
CA GLU A 28 -8.38 21.23 3.71
C GLU A 28 -8.03 20.26 4.83
N GLU A 29 -8.79 19.17 4.93
CA GLU A 29 -8.51 18.11 5.90
C GLU A 29 -7.13 17.49 5.64
N TYR A 30 -6.80 17.19 4.38
CA TYR A 30 -5.50 16.63 4.03
C TYR A 30 -4.36 17.58 4.41
N ARG A 31 -4.49 18.89 4.13
CA ARG A 31 -3.53 19.93 4.56
C ARG A 31 -3.38 20.01 6.07
N ALA A 32 -4.47 19.84 6.81
CA ALA A 32 -4.45 19.87 8.27
C ALA A 32 -3.74 18.65 8.88
N PHE A 33 -3.85 17.47 8.24
CA PHE A 33 -3.20 16.24 8.69
C PHE A 33 -1.75 16.09 8.21
N GLU A 34 -1.32 16.83 7.18
CA GLU A 34 0.07 16.83 6.67
C GLU A 34 1.03 17.72 7.50
N ALA A 35 0.69 18.06 8.74
CA ALA A 35 1.67 18.70 9.60
C ALA A 35 2.96 17.85 9.64
N PRO A 36 4.15 18.44 9.34
CA PRO A 36 5.41 17.70 9.17
C PRO A 36 5.79 16.80 10.35
N ALA A 37 5.21 17.06 11.53
CA ALA A 37 5.46 16.29 12.74
C ALA A 37 4.80 14.90 12.74
N PHE A 38 3.79 14.65 11.90
CA PHE A 38 2.98 13.43 11.94
C PHE A 38 3.02 12.59 10.67
N VAL A 39 3.46 13.15 9.54
CA VAL A 39 3.45 12.48 8.24
C VAL A 39 4.83 12.51 7.60
N ASN A 40 5.39 11.34 7.32
CA ASN A 40 6.61 11.25 6.54
C ASN A 40 6.26 11.33 5.04
N GLN A 41 6.34 12.52 4.46
CA GLN A 41 6.06 12.78 3.06
C GLN A 41 7.01 12.06 2.09
N TYR A 42 8.16 11.61 2.57
CA TYR A 42 9.17 10.87 1.79
C TYR A 42 9.10 9.34 1.99
N ALA A 43 7.96 8.84 2.40
CA ALA A 43 7.73 7.41 2.62
C ALA A 43 6.98 6.74 1.44
N ALA A 44 7.31 7.11 0.21
CA ALA A 44 6.61 6.56 -0.96
C ALA A 44 6.98 5.10 -1.24
N PHE A 45 8.20 4.67 -0.96
CA PHE A 45 8.67 3.32 -1.26
C PHE A 45 8.92 2.50 0.02
N PRO A 46 8.45 1.24 0.11
CA PRO A 46 7.46 0.57 -0.75
C PRO A 46 6.03 1.03 -0.46
N SER A 47 5.10 0.90 -1.44
CA SER A 47 3.71 1.29 -1.24
C SER A 47 2.98 0.36 -0.29
N LEU A 48 2.78 0.80 0.96
CA LEU A 48 1.97 0.07 1.93
C LEU A 48 0.47 0.12 1.57
N HIS A 49 0.00 1.17 0.94
CA HIS A 49 -1.38 1.26 0.47
C HIS A 49 -1.72 0.10 -0.47
N PHE A 50 -0.86 -0.15 -1.45
CA PHE A 50 -1.05 -1.26 -2.37
C PHE A 50 -0.82 -2.61 -1.68
N GLY A 51 0.22 -2.75 -0.87
CA GLY A 51 0.55 -3.99 -0.17
C GLY A 51 -0.56 -4.47 0.77
N TRP A 52 -1.11 -3.59 1.62
CA TRP A 52 -2.23 -3.93 2.50
C TRP A 52 -3.51 -4.26 1.73
N ASN A 53 -3.81 -3.47 0.68
CA ASN A 53 -4.97 -3.76 -0.15
C ASN A 53 -4.84 -5.13 -0.83
N LEU A 54 -3.66 -5.49 -1.33
CA LEU A 54 -3.41 -6.78 -1.95
C LEU A 54 -3.60 -7.94 -0.96
N LEU A 55 -3.11 -7.81 0.30
CA LEU A 55 -3.33 -8.82 1.34
C LEU A 55 -4.82 -9.02 1.63
N LEU A 56 -5.57 -7.93 1.79
CA LEU A 56 -7.01 -7.99 1.99
C LEU A 56 -7.71 -8.63 0.78
N SER A 57 -7.32 -8.27 -0.42
CA SER A 57 -7.86 -8.82 -1.66
C SER A 57 -7.65 -10.32 -1.75
N LEU A 58 -6.44 -10.80 -1.43
CA LEU A 58 -6.13 -12.22 -1.38
C LEU A 58 -6.96 -12.95 -0.30
N ALA A 59 -7.16 -12.35 0.87
CA ALA A 59 -8.02 -12.92 1.90
C ALA A 59 -9.47 -13.03 1.43
N LEU A 60 -10.02 -11.98 0.79
CA LEU A 60 -11.37 -12.00 0.24
C LEU A 60 -11.55 -13.04 -0.88
N LEU A 61 -10.52 -13.26 -1.69
CA LEU A 61 -10.54 -14.28 -2.75
C LEU A 61 -10.48 -15.69 -2.20
N LEU A 62 -9.65 -15.93 -1.20
CA LEU A 62 -9.40 -17.27 -0.66
C LEU A 62 -10.48 -17.72 0.32
N GLU A 63 -11.02 -16.79 1.13
CA GLU A 63 -11.93 -17.11 2.24
C GLU A 63 -13.34 -16.52 2.06
N GLY A 64 -13.52 -15.64 1.06
CA GLY A 64 -14.83 -15.02 0.78
C GLY A 64 -15.88 -16.04 0.36
N ARG A 65 -16.96 -16.15 1.16
CA ARG A 65 -18.08 -17.08 0.90
C ARG A 65 -19.07 -16.56 -0.13
N HIS A 66 -19.15 -15.25 -0.32
CA HIS A 66 -20.08 -14.61 -1.23
C HIS A 66 -19.38 -14.13 -2.50
N ALA A 67 -20.03 -14.25 -3.64
CA ALA A 67 -19.51 -13.80 -4.92
C ALA A 67 -19.13 -12.30 -4.90
N ALA A 68 -19.90 -11.49 -4.19
CA ALA A 68 -19.63 -10.06 -4.04
C ALA A 68 -18.27 -9.78 -3.36
N LEU A 69 -17.93 -10.51 -2.28
CA LEU A 69 -16.64 -10.37 -1.60
C LEU A 69 -15.48 -10.78 -2.51
N ARG A 70 -15.65 -11.85 -3.27
CA ARG A 70 -14.64 -12.29 -4.24
C ARG A 70 -14.49 -11.29 -5.39
N ALA A 71 -15.59 -10.69 -5.86
CA ALA A 71 -15.53 -9.63 -6.86
C ALA A 71 -14.77 -8.40 -6.35
N ILE A 72 -15.01 -7.97 -5.10
CA ILE A 72 -14.24 -6.90 -4.46
C ILE A 72 -12.75 -7.29 -4.39
N GLY A 73 -12.44 -8.53 -4.00
CA GLY A 73 -11.06 -9.02 -3.95
C GLY A 73 -10.35 -9.00 -5.32
N VAL A 74 -11.08 -9.23 -6.43
CA VAL A 74 -10.50 -9.13 -7.79
C VAL A 74 -10.29 -7.68 -8.21
N LEU A 75 -11.28 -6.82 -7.95
CA LEU A 75 -11.30 -5.47 -8.52
C LEU A 75 -10.48 -4.46 -7.71
N SER A 76 -10.43 -4.60 -6.37
CA SER A 76 -9.85 -3.57 -5.51
C SER A 76 -8.35 -3.30 -5.76
N PRO A 77 -7.47 -4.28 -6.08
CA PRO A 77 -6.08 -3.98 -6.40
C PRO A 77 -5.93 -3.07 -7.63
N GLY A 78 -6.74 -3.29 -8.66
CA GLY A 78 -6.74 -2.45 -9.85
C GLY A 78 -7.20 -1.01 -9.55
N VAL A 79 -8.26 -0.87 -8.75
CA VAL A 79 -8.77 0.45 -8.34
C VAL A 79 -7.76 1.19 -7.48
N VAL A 80 -7.13 0.52 -6.50
CA VAL A 80 -6.13 1.15 -5.63
C VAL A 80 -4.88 1.51 -6.42
N LEU A 81 -4.41 0.63 -7.33
CA LEU A 81 -3.27 0.94 -8.19
C LEU A 81 -3.54 2.19 -9.03
N LEU A 82 -4.70 2.26 -9.67
CA LEU A 82 -5.11 3.42 -10.44
C LEU A 82 -5.15 4.68 -9.56
N ALA A 83 -5.77 4.59 -8.38
CA ALA A 83 -5.88 5.72 -7.46
C ALA A 83 -4.52 6.26 -7.04
N ILE A 84 -3.58 5.42 -6.59
CA ILE A 84 -2.27 5.86 -6.09
C ILE A 84 -1.36 6.43 -7.20
N VAL A 85 -1.54 5.98 -8.45
CA VAL A 85 -0.79 6.49 -9.60
C VAL A 85 -1.40 7.81 -10.09
N VAL A 86 -2.73 7.88 -10.27
CA VAL A 86 -3.41 9.09 -10.77
C VAL A 86 -3.29 10.25 -9.77
N THR A 87 -3.29 9.97 -8.48
CA THR A 87 -3.09 11.01 -7.44
C THR A 87 -1.62 11.40 -7.24
N GLY A 88 -0.68 10.78 -7.96
CA GLY A 88 0.74 11.06 -7.81
C GLY A 88 1.33 10.68 -6.45
N ASN A 89 0.67 9.79 -5.70
CA ASN A 89 1.15 9.34 -4.39
C ASN A 89 2.25 8.30 -4.50
N HIS A 90 2.24 7.48 -5.55
CA HIS A 90 3.22 6.42 -5.75
C HIS A 90 3.59 6.25 -7.22
N PHE A 91 4.83 5.87 -7.49
CA PHE A 91 5.23 5.27 -8.75
C PHE A 91 4.75 3.82 -8.83
N ILE A 92 4.63 3.29 -10.04
CA ILE A 92 4.26 1.87 -10.26
C ILE A 92 5.26 0.94 -9.55
N ILE A 93 6.54 1.28 -9.53
CA ILE A 93 7.58 0.48 -8.86
C ILE A 93 7.34 0.36 -7.35
N ASP A 94 6.78 1.38 -6.72
CA ASP A 94 6.44 1.35 -5.28
C ASP A 94 5.34 0.33 -5.02
N ALA A 95 4.34 0.25 -5.92
CA ALA A 95 3.27 -0.73 -5.85
C ALA A 95 3.80 -2.17 -6.04
N VAL A 96 4.72 -2.36 -6.99
CA VAL A 96 5.38 -3.66 -7.22
C VAL A 96 6.13 -4.10 -5.97
N ALA A 97 6.91 -3.21 -5.35
CA ALA A 97 7.64 -3.51 -4.12
C ALA A 97 6.67 -3.84 -2.96
N GLY A 98 5.58 -3.08 -2.82
CA GLY A 98 4.51 -3.35 -1.86
C GLY A 98 3.85 -4.72 -2.07
N ALA A 99 3.59 -5.09 -3.33
CA ALA A 99 3.06 -6.41 -3.69
C ALA A 99 4.02 -7.55 -3.31
N VAL A 100 5.31 -7.40 -3.61
CA VAL A 100 6.33 -8.39 -3.25
C VAL A 100 6.37 -8.61 -1.74
N LEU A 101 6.38 -7.52 -0.94
CA LEU A 101 6.35 -7.63 0.51
C LEU A 101 5.08 -8.31 1.02
N ALA A 102 3.91 -7.98 0.44
CA ALA A 102 2.65 -8.62 0.80
C ALA A 102 2.68 -10.13 0.54
N VAL A 103 3.13 -10.55 -0.63
CA VAL A 103 3.24 -11.98 -0.99
C VAL A 103 4.24 -12.69 -0.09
N LEU A 104 5.43 -12.13 0.14
CA LEU A 104 6.42 -12.72 1.02
C LEU A 104 5.91 -12.86 2.46
N SER A 105 5.20 -11.86 2.97
CA SER A 105 4.58 -11.91 4.30
C SER A 105 3.52 -13.00 4.39
N LEU A 106 2.70 -13.17 3.35
CA LEU A 106 1.70 -14.25 3.29
C LEU A 106 2.35 -15.63 3.25
N LEU A 107 3.41 -15.80 2.45
CA LEU A 107 4.15 -17.06 2.36
C LEU A 107 4.82 -17.40 3.69
N ALA A 108 5.44 -16.42 4.34
CA ALA A 108 6.03 -16.60 5.66
C ALA A 108 4.97 -17.01 6.69
N ALA A 109 3.84 -16.31 6.75
CA ALA A 109 2.75 -16.64 7.68
C ALA A 109 2.21 -18.06 7.47
N ARG A 110 2.05 -18.49 6.21
CA ARG A 110 1.65 -19.87 5.88
C ARG A 110 2.68 -20.89 6.34
N ARG A 111 3.96 -20.61 6.15
CA ARG A 111 5.05 -21.49 6.60
C ARG A 111 5.08 -21.64 8.12
N TYR A 112 4.88 -20.54 8.86
CA TYR A 112 4.81 -20.59 10.33
C TYR A 112 3.64 -21.42 10.85
N ARG A 113 2.47 -21.38 10.19
CA ARG A 113 1.32 -22.20 10.55
C ARG A 113 1.51 -23.70 10.30
N LEU A 114 2.48 -24.07 9.46
CA LEU A 114 2.82 -25.47 9.17
C LEU A 114 3.92 -26.04 10.07
N LEU A 115 4.55 -25.20 10.92
CA LEU A 115 5.47 -25.67 11.94
C LEU A 115 4.66 -26.27 13.09
N PRO A 116 4.95 -27.50 13.55
CA PRO A 116 4.30 -28.05 14.72
C PRO A 116 4.60 -27.14 15.92
N ASP A 117 3.59 -26.94 16.78
CA ASP A 117 3.73 -26.19 18.02
C ASP A 117 4.94 -26.71 18.78
N ALA A 118 5.99 -25.90 18.88
CA ALA A 118 7.10 -26.13 19.78
C ALA A 118 6.64 -25.72 21.21
N SER A 119 5.61 -26.38 21.72
CA SER A 119 5.27 -26.29 23.14
C SER A 119 6.17 -27.24 23.90
N PRO A 120 6.87 -26.72 24.96
CA PRO A 120 7.72 -27.53 25.82
C PRO A 120 6.91 -28.53 26.65
#